data_a268cca48f987641024fe803ff239c8d
#
_entry.id   a268cca48f987641024fe803ff239c8d
#
_cell.length_a   1.000
_cell.length_b   1.000
_cell.length_c   1.000
_cell.angle_alpha   90.00
_cell.angle_beta   90.00
_cell.angle_gamma   90.00
#
_symmetry.space_group_name_H-M   'P 1'
#
loop_
_entity.id
_entity.type
_entity.pdbx_description
1 polymer ?
#
loop_
_entity_poly.entity_id
_entity_poly.type
_entity_poly.pdbx_seq_one_letter_code
_entity_poly.pdbx_strand_id
1 'polypeptide(L)'
;MATDDTTTPLLNPSARGANRFKISKWTPIEILVVLYFFASSCLLPVQQYYAITVIAEKHNVSNFINHEEKSCHSPSSNSSNNQKIVVDKIEEESSQFLMYIGFCGTILSVIPILCLGSISDRLGRKFVLCFCLGGLLLKEIVYLVVIHFHLSLYILYLAQGIEGLTGGFGGMMMALFGMTADVTEPGKNRAFRLSVVEGTASITYSLATLGMGYWIKYGDFYFPMIFISVMTILTIVFCVLFIPETSPMQGRNETFSLVYFFKCFRFYVLPSPEGRRWKLTASLFILALSGAAILGRSSTLTLYLLKSPICWNEVKVQIFTSVQTFANWVAAMVVVRILHVFTQDYVILVIGALSAASASLLLAFATKDSLVYLFVIVGICSAAVFPTVRAMMSRQCTAAEQGSLFASVASVELLFTAFAQLTYGGVYKASVSFYPGLVFLIMGGVLFIVLIISL
;
A
#
# COMPACT_ATOMS: atom_id res chain seq x y z
N MET A 1 -69.83 17.86 17.08
CA MET A 1 -69.19 18.53 18.21
C MET A 1 -67.76 18.08 18.25
N ALA A 2 -66.89 18.96 17.84
CA ALA A 2 -65.46 18.83 17.62
C ALA A 2 -64.74 18.60 18.95
N THR A 3 -63.60 17.87 18.93
CA THR A 3 -62.34 18.41 19.44
C THR A 3 -61.20 17.58 18.89
N ASP A 4 -60.46 18.26 18.10
CA ASP A 4 -59.10 18.05 17.65
C ASP A 4 -58.16 18.01 18.87
N ASP A 5 -57.21 17.08 18.90
CA ASP A 5 -55.99 17.23 19.69
C ASP A 5 -54.80 16.54 19.02
N THR A 6 -54.23 17.29 18.10
CA THR A 6 -52.91 17.06 17.54
C THR A 6 -51.83 17.55 18.50
N THR A 7 -51.28 16.71 19.34
CA THR A 7 -50.06 16.99 20.09
C THR A 7 -48.85 16.40 19.37
N THR A 8 -48.21 17.21 18.52
CA THR A 8 -46.86 17.00 18.07
C THR A 8 -45.88 17.09 19.24
N PRO A 9 -44.96 16.13 19.43
CA PRO A 9 -43.95 16.27 20.47
C PRO A 9 -42.92 17.32 20.02
N LEU A 10 -42.85 18.39 20.79
CA LEU A 10 -41.82 19.43 20.69
C LEU A 10 -40.43 18.81 20.84
N LEU A 11 -39.67 18.82 19.75
CA LEU A 11 -38.24 18.52 19.71
C LEU A 11 -37.51 19.44 20.70
N ASN A 12 -36.93 18.87 21.71
CA ASN A 12 -36.16 19.51 22.76
C ASN A 12 -34.92 20.23 22.18
N PRO A 13 -34.74 21.56 22.28
CA PRO A 13 -33.61 22.28 21.66
C PRO A 13 -32.26 22.12 22.37
N SER A 14 -32.19 21.33 23.43
CA SER A 14 -30.98 21.23 24.27
C SER A 14 -29.95 20.21 23.82
N ALA A 15 -30.10 19.52 22.67
CA ALA A 15 -29.12 18.61 22.12
C ALA A 15 -28.18 19.31 21.08
N ARG A 16 -28.15 20.66 20.98
CA ARG A 16 -27.31 21.43 20.07
C ARG A 16 -25.96 21.85 20.67
N GLY A 17 -25.41 21.04 21.56
CA GLY A 17 -24.11 21.30 22.19
C GLY A 17 -22.95 20.41 21.74
N ALA A 18 -23.10 19.58 20.70
CA ALA A 18 -21.96 18.90 20.11
C ALA A 18 -21.22 19.89 19.21
N ASN A 19 -20.10 20.42 19.66
CA ASN A 19 -19.15 21.22 18.91
C ASN A 19 -18.93 20.60 17.51
N ARG A 20 -19.64 21.10 16.51
CA ARG A 20 -19.24 20.97 15.11
C ARG A 20 -17.95 21.77 14.97
N PHE A 21 -16.81 21.13 15.16
CA PHE A 21 -15.55 21.67 14.67
C PHE A 21 -15.75 21.96 13.19
N LYS A 22 -15.82 23.24 12.84
CA LYS A 22 -15.66 23.72 11.46
C LYS A 22 -14.21 23.39 11.08
N ILE A 23 -14.01 22.17 10.56
CA ILE A 23 -12.71 21.74 10.05
C ILE A 23 -12.37 22.67 8.89
N SER A 24 -11.31 23.43 9.03
CA SER A 24 -10.69 24.28 8.01
C SER A 24 -10.56 23.49 6.69
N LYS A 25 -10.52 24.20 5.55
CA LYS A 25 -10.39 23.61 4.19
C LYS A 25 -9.19 22.64 4.05
N TRP A 26 -8.20 22.74 4.93
CA TRP A 26 -7.06 21.82 5.08
C TRP A 26 -7.24 21.02 6.35
N THR A 27 -7.40 19.70 6.21
CA THR A 27 -7.53 18.83 7.38
C THR A 27 -6.16 18.33 7.81
N PRO A 28 -5.92 18.20 9.11
CA PRO A 28 -4.64 17.67 9.60
C PRO A 28 -4.38 16.22 9.16
N ILE A 29 -5.38 15.53 8.59
CA ILE A 29 -5.24 14.17 8.07
C ILE A 29 -4.27 14.13 6.89
N GLU A 30 -4.37 15.04 5.92
CA GLU A 30 -3.49 15.08 4.76
C GLU A 30 -2.03 15.35 5.18
N ILE A 31 -1.82 16.19 6.18
CA ILE A 31 -0.47 16.45 6.74
C ILE A 31 0.07 15.18 7.41
N LEU A 32 -0.76 14.48 8.18
CA LEU A 32 -0.37 13.20 8.79
C LEU A 32 0.02 12.16 7.73
N VAL A 33 -0.72 12.09 6.60
CA VAL A 33 -0.40 11.24 5.47
C VAL A 33 0.98 11.56 4.91
N VAL A 34 1.29 12.85 4.68
CA VAL A 34 2.62 13.27 4.21
C VAL A 34 3.71 12.84 5.20
N LEU A 35 3.56 13.14 6.47
CA LEU A 35 4.58 12.81 7.48
C LEU A 35 4.82 11.31 7.60
N TYR A 36 3.74 10.52 7.68
CA TYR A 36 3.83 9.06 7.77
C TYR A 36 4.46 8.44 6.52
N PHE A 37 3.96 8.79 5.33
CA PHE A 37 4.48 8.22 4.10
C PHE A 37 5.90 8.67 3.81
N PHE A 38 6.29 9.87 4.22
CA PHE A 38 7.66 10.31 4.10
C PHE A 38 8.60 9.43 4.95
N ALA A 39 8.30 9.24 6.22
CA ALA A 39 9.10 8.41 7.12
C ALA A 39 9.14 6.94 6.66
N SER A 40 7.98 6.32 6.44
CA SER A 40 7.89 4.90 6.07
C SER A 40 8.51 4.59 4.70
N SER A 41 8.42 5.50 3.73
CA SER A 41 8.95 5.30 2.39
C SER A 41 10.47 5.48 2.32
N CYS A 42 11.04 6.35 3.16
CA CYS A 42 12.50 6.48 3.30
C CYS A 42 13.15 5.19 3.80
N LEU A 43 12.44 4.38 4.57
CA LEU A 43 12.95 3.12 5.11
C LEU A 43 13.16 2.05 4.03
N LEU A 44 12.37 2.05 2.94
CA LEU A 44 12.44 1.02 1.91
C LEU A 44 13.80 0.94 1.19
N PRO A 45 14.37 2.04 0.66
CA PRO A 45 15.70 2.00 0.07
C PRO A 45 16.77 1.58 1.09
N VAL A 46 16.71 2.07 2.34
CA VAL A 46 17.65 1.67 3.41
C VAL A 46 17.61 0.15 3.61
N GLN A 47 16.41 -0.43 3.73
CA GLN A 47 16.23 -1.86 3.89
C GLN A 47 16.80 -2.65 2.73
N GLN A 48 16.53 -2.22 1.49
CA GLN A 48 16.97 -2.91 0.27
C GLN A 48 18.50 -2.86 0.13
N TYR A 49 19.07 -1.66 0.15
CA TYR A 49 20.51 -1.49 -0.07
C TYR A 49 21.36 -2.03 1.07
N TYR A 50 20.91 -1.90 2.32
CA TYR A 50 21.61 -2.49 3.48
C TYR A 50 21.67 -4.03 3.36
N ALA A 51 20.55 -4.68 3.01
CA ALA A 51 20.52 -6.13 2.84
C ALA A 51 21.47 -6.58 1.71
N ILE A 52 21.47 -5.90 0.56
CA ILE A 52 22.36 -6.20 -0.56
C ILE A 52 23.81 -6.03 -0.15
N THR A 53 24.17 -4.91 0.53
CA THR A 53 25.54 -4.63 0.97
C THR A 53 26.05 -5.70 1.93
N VAL A 54 25.29 -6.08 2.95
CA VAL A 54 25.70 -7.10 3.93
C VAL A 54 25.84 -8.49 3.30
N ILE A 55 24.95 -8.83 2.34
CA ILE A 55 25.06 -10.11 1.62
C ILE A 55 26.28 -10.10 0.68
N ALA A 56 26.58 -8.98 0.01
CA ALA A 56 27.76 -8.84 -0.83
C ALA A 56 29.07 -8.94 -0.01
N GLU A 57 29.12 -8.32 1.17
CA GLU A 57 30.24 -8.44 2.09
C GLU A 57 30.49 -9.89 2.54
N LYS A 58 29.42 -10.66 2.80
CA LYS A 58 29.50 -12.09 3.09
C LYS A 58 30.18 -12.91 1.98
N HIS A 59 30.02 -12.47 0.72
CA HIS A 59 30.66 -13.07 -0.45
C HIS A 59 32.01 -12.41 -0.82
N ASN A 60 32.60 -11.57 0.05
CA ASN A 60 33.86 -10.85 -0.15
C ASN A 60 33.84 -9.89 -1.37
N VAL A 61 32.70 -9.36 -1.71
CA VAL A 61 32.55 -8.33 -2.77
C VAL A 61 32.32 -6.98 -2.10
N SER A 62 33.37 -6.17 -1.99
CA SER A 62 33.26 -4.79 -1.54
C SER A 62 32.76 -3.89 -2.68
N ASN A 63 31.89 -2.92 -2.38
CA ASN A 63 31.33 -1.95 -3.33
C ASN A 63 30.50 -2.56 -4.49
N PHE A 64 29.68 -3.55 -4.19
CA PHE A 64 28.81 -4.22 -5.16
C PHE A 64 27.93 -3.23 -5.96
N ILE A 65 27.41 -2.20 -5.33
CA ILE A 65 26.55 -1.16 -5.92
C ILE A 65 27.24 -0.41 -7.08
N ASN A 66 28.57 -0.30 -7.06
CA ASN A 66 29.34 0.38 -8.12
C ASN A 66 29.80 -0.55 -9.25
N HIS A 67 29.67 -1.88 -9.08
CA HIS A 67 30.15 -2.88 -10.06
C HIS A 67 29.09 -3.31 -11.08
N GLU A 68 27.80 -3.14 -10.80
CA GLU A 68 26.71 -3.63 -11.67
C GLU A 68 26.57 -2.89 -13.01
N GLU A 69 27.02 -1.64 -13.10
CA GLU A 69 26.93 -0.82 -14.33
C GLU A 69 27.64 -1.43 -15.55
N LYS A 70 28.55 -2.39 -15.34
CA LYS A 70 29.37 -2.98 -16.38
C LYS A 70 28.88 -4.31 -16.95
N SER A 71 27.96 -5.00 -16.29
CA SER A 71 27.66 -6.41 -16.59
C SER A 71 26.75 -6.64 -17.81
N CYS A 72 25.77 -5.78 -18.08
CA CYS A 72 24.84 -5.95 -19.21
C CYS A 72 25.32 -5.39 -20.56
N HIS A 73 26.28 -4.45 -20.56
CA HIS A 73 26.67 -3.70 -21.77
C HIS A 73 28.03 -4.05 -22.38
N SER A 74 28.80 -4.95 -21.78
CA SER A 74 30.06 -5.39 -22.32
C SER A 74 30.15 -6.91 -22.36
N PRO A 75 30.08 -7.53 -23.54
CA PRO A 75 30.63 -8.86 -23.74
C PRO A 75 32.16 -8.74 -23.85
N SER A 76 32.82 -8.14 -22.85
CA SER A 76 34.29 -8.19 -22.81
C SER A 76 34.71 -9.56 -22.29
N SER A 77 35.28 -10.30 -23.16
CA SER A 77 35.69 -11.68 -23.19
C SER A 77 36.66 -12.15 -22.09
N ASN A 78 36.83 -11.44 -20.97
CA ASN A 78 37.78 -11.85 -19.93
C ASN A 78 37.38 -11.56 -18.47
N SER A 79 36.14 -11.16 -18.15
CA SER A 79 35.76 -11.27 -16.76
C SER A 79 35.46 -12.74 -16.47
N SER A 80 36.23 -13.33 -15.54
CA SER A 80 36.18 -14.75 -15.23
C SER A 80 34.74 -15.19 -14.97
N ASN A 81 34.31 -16.31 -15.53
CA ASN A 81 32.97 -16.93 -15.25
C ASN A 81 32.62 -16.96 -13.76
N ASN A 82 33.64 -17.00 -12.90
CA ASN A 82 33.50 -16.99 -11.45
C ASN A 82 32.91 -15.68 -10.88
N GLN A 83 33.23 -14.52 -11.46
CA GLN A 83 32.67 -13.25 -10.98
C GLN A 83 31.18 -13.11 -11.30
N LYS A 84 30.76 -13.53 -12.50
CA LYS A 84 29.32 -13.56 -12.85
C LYS A 84 28.52 -14.48 -11.95
N ILE A 85 29.05 -15.66 -11.64
CA ILE A 85 28.38 -16.62 -10.75
C ILE A 85 28.22 -16.04 -9.34
N VAL A 86 29.20 -15.30 -8.82
CA VAL A 86 29.12 -14.66 -7.49
C VAL A 86 28.10 -13.52 -7.49
N VAL A 87 28.07 -12.68 -8.53
CA VAL A 87 27.08 -11.59 -8.67
C VAL A 87 25.64 -12.15 -8.73
N ASP A 88 25.39 -13.13 -9.60
CA ASP A 88 24.09 -13.80 -9.73
C ASP A 88 23.62 -14.42 -8.38
N LYS A 89 24.56 -14.97 -7.60
CA LYS A 89 24.26 -15.55 -6.30
C LYS A 89 23.90 -14.47 -5.25
N ILE A 90 24.62 -13.35 -5.23
CA ILE A 90 24.31 -12.21 -4.33
C ILE A 90 22.91 -11.66 -4.66
N GLU A 91 22.59 -11.47 -5.93
CA GLU A 91 21.26 -11.02 -6.35
C GLU A 91 20.15 -12.01 -5.95
N GLU A 92 20.39 -13.32 -6.15
CA GLU A 92 19.44 -14.36 -5.78
C GLU A 92 19.18 -14.36 -4.25
N GLU A 93 20.25 -14.38 -3.42
CA GLU A 93 20.14 -14.37 -1.95
C GLU A 93 19.46 -13.08 -1.46
N SER A 94 19.81 -11.92 -2.02
CA SER A 94 19.22 -10.62 -1.64
C SER A 94 17.74 -10.55 -2.02
N SER A 95 17.39 -10.98 -3.22
CA SER A 95 16.00 -11.02 -3.69
C SER A 95 15.15 -11.96 -2.83
N GLN A 96 15.67 -13.15 -2.48
CA GLN A 96 14.98 -14.09 -1.61
C GLN A 96 14.80 -13.54 -0.20
N PHE A 97 15.83 -12.90 0.38
CA PHE A 97 15.74 -12.26 1.69
C PHE A 97 14.67 -11.17 1.72
N LEU A 98 14.67 -10.26 0.75
CA LEU A 98 13.70 -9.17 0.65
C LEU A 98 12.27 -9.67 0.42
N MET A 99 12.10 -10.72 -0.36
CA MET A 99 10.81 -11.38 -0.57
C MET A 99 10.26 -11.99 0.73
N TYR A 100 11.09 -12.75 1.46
CA TYR A 100 10.65 -13.39 2.70
C TYR A 100 10.40 -12.40 3.82
N ILE A 101 11.21 -11.35 3.96
CA ILE A 101 11.00 -10.32 4.98
C ILE A 101 9.71 -9.53 4.72
N GLY A 102 9.44 -9.19 3.46
CA GLY A 102 8.19 -8.55 3.05
C GLY A 102 6.96 -9.44 3.30
N PHE A 103 7.05 -10.71 2.93
CA PHE A 103 5.98 -11.68 3.19
C PHE A 103 5.71 -11.86 4.69
N CYS A 104 6.77 -11.98 5.51
CA CYS A 104 6.66 -12.14 6.96
C CYS A 104 5.89 -10.97 7.59
N GLY A 105 6.25 -9.73 7.28
CA GLY A 105 5.56 -8.55 7.81
C GLY A 105 4.11 -8.45 7.36
N THR A 106 3.85 -8.75 6.09
CA THR A 106 2.52 -8.67 5.51
C THR A 106 1.58 -9.73 6.09
N ILE A 107 2.00 -10.98 6.18
CA ILE A 107 1.17 -12.06 6.70
C ILE A 107 0.86 -11.89 8.20
N LEU A 108 1.85 -11.43 8.99
CA LEU A 108 1.67 -11.17 10.41
C LEU A 108 0.74 -9.98 10.69
N SER A 109 0.54 -9.07 9.75
CA SER A 109 -0.35 -7.92 9.91
C SER A 109 -1.83 -8.22 9.65
N VAL A 110 -2.15 -9.31 8.94
CA VAL A 110 -3.53 -9.65 8.53
C VAL A 110 -4.48 -9.78 9.73
N ILE A 111 -4.07 -10.54 10.75
CA ILE A 111 -4.91 -10.76 11.95
C ILE A 111 -5.03 -9.49 12.81
N PRO A 112 -3.92 -8.80 13.16
CA PRO A 112 -3.98 -7.53 13.88
C PRO A 112 -4.88 -6.48 13.23
N ILE A 113 -4.86 -6.34 11.92
CA ILE A 113 -5.69 -5.36 11.20
C ILE A 113 -7.19 -5.61 11.45
N LEU A 114 -7.63 -6.87 11.41
CA LEU A 114 -9.02 -7.23 11.69
C LEU A 114 -9.43 -6.88 13.14
N CYS A 115 -8.52 -7.12 14.10
CA CYS A 115 -8.72 -6.73 15.48
C CYS A 115 -8.76 -5.20 15.64
N LEU A 116 -7.81 -4.50 15.00
CA LEU A 116 -7.69 -3.05 15.04
C LEU A 116 -8.91 -2.35 14.42
N GLY A 117 -9.57 -2.95 13.41
CA GLY A 117 -10.81 -2.43 12.84
C GLY A 117 -11.90 -2.27 13.88
N SER A 118 -12.15 -3.32 14.65
CA SER A 118 -13.15 -3.26 15.74
C SER A 118 -12.69 -2.43 16.95
N ILE A 119 -11.39 -2.43 17.24
CA ILE A 119 -10.79 -1.57 18.27
C ILE A 119 -10.93 -0.10 17.88
N SER A 120 -10.71 0.23 16.61
CA SER A 120 -10.82 1.58 16.04
C SER A 120 -12.24 2.18 16.21
N ASP A 121 -13.27 1.36 16.05
CA ASP A 121 -14.67 1.79 16.25
C ASP A 121 -15.01 2.06 17.72
N ARG A 122 -14.23 1.53 18.69
CA ARG A 122 -14.45 1.64 20.14
C ARG A 122 -13.54 2.62 20.84
N LEU A 123 -12.23 2.43 20.69
CA LEU A 123 -11.21 3.24 21.33
C LEU A 123 -10.89 4.51 20.54
N GLY A 124 -11.36 4.56 19.30
CA GLY A 124 -11.14 5.70 18.41
C GLY A 124 -10.08 5.45 17.34
N ARG A 125 -10.18 6.22 16.27
CA ARG A 125 -9.25 6.16 15.13
C ARG A 125 -7.84 6.58 15.51
N LYS A 126 -7.73 7.64 16.32
CA LYS A 126 -6.46 8.20 16.77
C LYS A 126 -5.62 7.18 17.55
N PHE A 127 -6.26 6.37 18.40
CA PHE A 127 -5.56 5.32 19.14
C PHE A 127 -4.86 4.34 18.19
N VAL A 128 -5.57 3.87 17.15
CA VAL A 128 -5.01 2.92 16.17
C VAL A 128 -3.87 3.54 15.38
N LEU A 129 -3.99 4.82 14.98
CA LEU A 129 -2.89 5.54 14.30
C LEU A 129 -1.63 5.58 15.17
N CYS A 130 -1.77 5.97 16.45
CA CYS A 130 -0.63 6.02 17.38
C CYS A 130 -0.03 4.62 17.63
N PHE A 131 -0.86 3.58 17.68
CA PHE A 131 -0.40 2.20 17.87
C PHE A 131 0.41 1.69 16.67
N CYS A 132 -0.05 1.92 15.44
CA CYS A 132 0.69 1.59 14.22
C CYS A 132 2.01 2.39 14.10
N LEU A 133 1.98 3.68 14.41
CA LEU A 133 3.19 4.53 14.43
C LEU A 133 4.21 4.06 15.47
N GLY A 134 3.74 3.61 16.64
CA GLY A 134 4.59 3.02 17.68
C GLY A 134 5.29 1.74 17.18
N GLY A 135 4.58 0.88 16.45
CA GLY A 135 5.14 -0.31 15.83
C GLY A 135 6.19 0.02 14.77
N LEU A 136 5.94 1.03 13.94
CA LEU A 136 6.91 1.51 12.95
C LEU A 136 8.18 2.03 13.65
N LEU A 137 8.06 2.84 14.69
CA LEU A 137 9.20 3.35 15.46
C LEU A 137 10.01 2.21 16.09
N LEU A 138 9.35 1.21 16.67
CA LEU A 138 10.05 0.04 17.24
C LEU A 138 10.81 -0.74 16.17
N LYS A 139 10.24 -0.93 14.99
CA LYS A 139 10.94 -1.51 13.84
C LYS A 139 12.19 -0.71 13.50
N GLU A 140 12.07 0.61 13.37
CA GLU A 140 13.18 1.51 13.05
C GLU A 140 14.31 1.46 14.09
N ILE A 141 13.96 1.38 15.38
CA ILE A 141 14.94 1.20 16.47
C ILE A 141 15.70 -0.12 16.30
N VAL A 142 15.01 -1.22 15.96
CA VAL A 142 15.69 -2.49 15.72
C VAL A 142 16.64 -2.40 14.51
N TYR A 143 16.23 -1.73 13.41
CA TYR A 143 17.12 -1.49 12.27
C TYR A 143 18.34 -0.65 12.68
N LEU A 144 18.15 0.40 13.46
CA LEU A 144 19.25 1.24 13.97
C LEU A 144 20.25 0.43 14.79
N VAL A 145 19.77 -0.44 15.67
CA VAL A 145 20.60 -1.34 16.49
C VAL A 145 21.37 -2.33 15.61
N VAL A 146 20.69 -2.94 14.62
CA VAL A 146 21.32 -3.89 13.70
C VAL A 146 22.43 -3.22 12.88
N ILE A 147 22.18 -2.03 12.36
CA ILE A 147 23.16 -1.27 11.57
C ILE A 147 24.34 -0.82 12.44
N HIS A 148 24.07 -0.30 13.64
CA HIS A 148 25.12 0.23 14.53
C HIS A 148 26.08 -0.87 15.04
N PHE A 149 25.50 -2.02 15.45
CA PHE A 149 26.29 -3.12 16.00
C PHE A 149 26.67 -4.19 14.98
N HIS A 150 26.42 -3.97 13.69
CA HIS A 150 26.66 -4.95 12.61
C HIS A 150 26.10 -6.35 12.92
N LEU A 151 24.87 -6.42 13.44
CA LEU A 151 24.24 -7.67 13.84
C LEU A 151 23.74 -8.44 12.61
N SER A 152 23.36 -9.70 12.86
CA SER A 152 22.84 -10.58 11.80
C SER A 152 21.58 -10.01 11.13
N LEU A 153 21.52 -10.07 9.79
CA LEU A 153 20.35 -9.66 8.98
C LEU A 153 19.05 -10.38 9.41
N TYR A 154 19.15 -11.60 9.98
CA TYR A 154 17.96 -12.34 10.42
C TYR A 154 17.18 -11.65 11.55
N ILE A 155 17.80 -10.74 12.31
CA ILE A 155 17.12 -9.92 13.33
C ILE A 155 16.10 -8.97 12.69
N LEU A 156 16.27 -8.60 11.43
CA LEU A 156 15.33 -7.77 10.69
C LEU A 156 13.96 -8.46 10.50
N TYR A 157 13.89 -9.78 10.52
CA TYR A 157 12.59 -10.50 10.57
C TYR A 157 11.80 -10.17 11.85
N LEU A 158 12.50 -10.04 12.99
CA LEU A 158 11.86 -9.61 14.24
C LEU A 158 11.32 -8.18 14.10
N ALA A 159 12.11 -7.27 13.54
CA ALA A 159 11.69 -5.88 13.29
C ALA A 159 10.42 -5.83 12.44
N GLN A 160 10.39 -6.61 11.36
CA GLN A 160 9.25 -6.69 10.46
C GLN A 160 8.03 -7.35 11.12
N GLY A 161 8.28 -8.35 11.99
CA GLY A 161 7.25 -8.97 12.81
C GLY A 161 6.59 -8.00 13.81
N ILE A 162 7.38 -7.16 14.47
CA ILE A 162 6.88 -6.12 15.39
C ILE A 162 5.92 -5.16 14.65
N GLU A 163 6.33 -4.64 13.49
CA GLU A 163 5.47 -3.77 12.69
C GLU A 163 4.20 -4.52 12.24
N GLY A 164 4.32 -5.77 11.78
CA GLY A 164 3.18 -6.59 11.40
C GLY A 164 2.18 -6.76 12.54
N LEU A 165 2.64 -7.09 13.76
CA LEU A 165 1.79 -7.27 14.94
C LEU A 165 1.08 -5.98 15.39
N THR A 166 1.59 -4.82 15.06
CA THR A 166 0.93 -3.53 15.32
C THR A 166 0.00 -3.09 14.16
N GLY A 167 -0.22 -3.95 13.17
CA GLY A 167 -1.07 -3.69 12.02
C GLY A 167 -0.35 -3.14 10.79
N GLY A 168 0.90 -2.69 10.94
CA GLY A 168 1.75 -2.24 9.85
C GLY A 168 1.10 -1.21 8.92
N PHE A 169 1.50 -1.24 7.65
CA PHE A 169 0.94 -0.39 6.60
C PHE A 169 -0.58 -0.51 6.47
N GLY A 170 -1.12 -1.74 6.51
CA GLY A 170 -2.56 -1.97 6.34
C GLY A 170 -3.41 -1.39 7.47
N GLY A 171 -2.95 -1.49 8.72
CA GLY A 171 -3.61 -0.90 9.89
C GLY A 171 -3.62 0.63 9.82
N MET A 172 -2.52 1.24 9.40
CA MET A 172 -2.42 2.67 9.18
C MET A 172 -3.39 3.16 8.10
N MET A 173 -3.41 2.49 6.93
CA MET A 173 -4.32 2.83 5.83
C MET A 173 -5.78 2.64 6.21
N MET A 174 -6.11 1.56 6.93
CA MET A 174 -7.46 1.31 7.45
C MET A 174 -7.94 2.47 8.33
N ALA A 175 -7.09 2.93 9.26
CA ALA A 175 -7.44 4.03 10.16
C ALA A 175 -7.56 5.37 9.43
N LEU A 176 -6.66 5.68 8.48
CA LEU A 176 -6.70 6.90 7.65
C LEU A 176 -7.93 6.95 6.76
N PHE A 177 -8.28 5.85 6.09
CA PHE A 177 -9.49 5.78 5.26
C PHE A 177 -10.76 5.86 6.11
N GLY A 178 -10.79 5.18 7.26
CA GLY A 178 -11.88 5.28 8.22
C GLY A 178 -12.09 6.72 8.68
N MET A 179 -11.02 7.39 9.11
CA MET A 179 -11.06 8.80 9.54
C MET A 179 -11.52 9.73 8.41
N THR A 180 -11.03 9.52 7.19
CA THR A 180 -11.43 10.29 6.01
C THR A 180 -12.91 10.08 5.68
N ALA A 181 -13.41 8.85 5.82
CA ALA A 181 -14.81 8.53 5.60
C ALA A 181 -15.73 9.15 6.67
N ASP A 182 -15.28 9.21 7.94
CA ASP A 182 -16.03 9.80 9.06
C ASP A 182 -16.25 11.32 8.89
N VAL A 183 -15.25 12.04 8.33
CA VAL A 183 -15.32 13.50 8.15
C VAL A 183 -15.93 13.92 6.80
N THR A 184 -16.25 12.98 5.91
CA THR A 184 -16.72 13.27 4.55
C THR A 184 -18.12 12.73 4.32
N GLU A 185 -19.00 13.55 3.76
CA GLU A 185 -20.35 13.10 3.38
C GLU A 185 -20.31 11.98 2.33
N PRO A 186 -21.21 10.99 2.42
CA PRO A 186 -21.31 9.92 1.44
C PRO A 186 -21.58 10.47 0.03
N GLY A 187 -20.81 10.03 -0.97
CA GLY A 187 -21.03 10.44 -2.35
C GLY A 187 -19.74 10.67 -3.13
N LYS A 188 -19.84 11.43 -4.24
CA LYS A 188 -18.69 11.75 -5.11
C LYS A 188 -17.56 12.47 -4.37
N ASN A 189 -17.88 13.31 -3.39
CA ASN A 189 -16.89 14.02 -2.58
C ASN A 189 -16.04 13.06 -1.72
N ARG A 190 -16.63 11.97 -1.20
CA ARG A 190 -15.90 10.95 -0.45
C ARG A 190 -14.89 10.20 -1.35
N ALA A 191 -15.32 9.80 -2.57
CA ALA A 191 -14.43 9.15 -3.53
C ALA A 191 -13.24 10.03 -3.88
N PHE A 192 -13.49 11.29 -4.18
CA PHE A 192 -12.44 12.27 -4.48
C PHE A 192 -11.48 12.45 -3.29
N ARG A 193 -12.01 12.54 -2.06
CA ARG A 193 -11.17 12.72 -0.87
C ARG A 193 -10.31 11.50 -0.54
N LEU A 194 -10.85 10.29 -0.72
CA LEU A 194 -10.05 9.06 -0.62
C LEU A 194 -8.92 9.04 -1.67
N SER A 195 -9.21 9.47 -2.92
CA SER A 195 -8.20 9.62 -3.97
C SER A 195 -7.13 10.65 -3.62
N VAL A 196 -7.49 11.75 -2.94
CA VAL A 196 -6.53 12.76 -2.46
C VAL A 196 -5.59 12.16 -1.42
N VAL A 197 -6.11 11.40 -0.46
CA VAL A 197 -5.29 10.69 0.55
C VAL A 197 -4.31 9.73 -0.12
N GLU A 198 -4.78 8.88 -1.03
CA GLU A 198 -3.93 7.94 -1.76
C GLU A 198 -2.92 8.66 -2.66
N GLY A 199 -3.35 9.72 -3.35
CA GLY A 199 -2.47 10.51 -4.21
C GLY A 199 -1.37 11.22 -3.43
N THR A 200 -1.72 11.85 -2.30
CA THR A 200 -0.76 12.49 -1.39
C THR A 200 0.25 11.47 -0.86
N ALA A 201 -0.22 10.30 -0.44
CA ALA A 201 0.63 9.19 0.00
C ALA A 201 1.66 8.81 -1.07
N SER A 202 1.22 8.64 -2.32
CA SER A 202 2.08 8.17 -3.40
C SER A 202 3.03 9.23 -3.94
N ILE A 203 2.62 10.50 -3.95
CA ILE A 203 3.53 11.60 -4.28
C ILE A 203 4.64 11.68 -3.24
N THR A 204 4.27 11.60 -1.95
CA THR A 204 5.24 11.62 -0.84
C THR A 204 6.17 10.42 -0.92
N TYR A 205 5.63 9.23 -1.18
CA TYR A 205 6.42 8.01 -1.40
C TYR A 205 7.48 8.21 -2.49
N SER A 206 7.09 8.74 -3.65
CA SER A 206 8.00 8.94 -4.78
C SER A 206 9.14 9.90 -4.46
N LEU A 207 8.81 11.03 -3.81
CA LEU A 207 9.82 12.02 -3.43
C LEU A 207 10.76 11.51 -2.33
N ALA A 208 10.22 10.82 -1.33
CA ALA A 208 10.99 10.27 -0.22
C ALA A 208 11.97 9.19 -0.68
N THR A 209 11.54 8.26 -1.52
CA THR A 209 12.39 7.18 -2.05
C THR A 209 13.49 7.71 -2.94
N LEU A 210 13.21 8.71 -3.80
CA LEU A 210 14.23 9.38 -4.62
C LEU A 210 15.28 10.07 -3.76
N GLY A 211 14.86 10.89 -2.81
CA GLY A 211 15.78 11.62 -1.92
C GLY A 211 16.66 10.67 -1.10
N MET A 212 16.05 9.60 -0.56
CA MET A 212 16.78 8.62 0.23
C MET A 212 17.75 7.79 -0.62
N GLY A 213 17.36 7.41 -1.85
CA GLY A 213 18.24 6.72 -2.78
C GLY A 213 19.52 7.51 -3.10
N TYR A 214 19.40 8.83 -3.25
CA TYR A 214 20.56 9.72 -3.39
C TYR A 214 21.43 9.75 -2.14
N TRP A 215 20.84 9.80 -0.94
CA TRP A 215 21.60 9.85 0.30
C TRP A 215 22.41 8.57 0.53
N ILE A 216 21.79 7.41 0.33
CA ILE A 216 22.44 6.09 0.51
C ILE A 216 23.63 5.88 -0.44
N LYS A 217 23.62 6.51 -1.61
CA LYS A 217 24.74 6.42 -2.57
C LYS A 217 26.11 6.82 -1.96
N TYR A 218 26.10 7.62 -0.90
CA TYR A 218 27.32 8.00 -0.15
C TYR A 218 27.79 6.92 0.83
N GLY A 219 27.14 5.75 0.88
CA GLY A 219 27.62 4.55 1.59
C GLY A 219 27.35 4.50 3.08
N ASP A 220 26.54 5.42 3.62
CA ASP A 220 26.17 5.42 5.02
C ASP A 220 24.69 5.08 5.22
N PHE A 221 24.40 4.13 6.10
CA PHE A 221 23.02 3.73 6.45
C PHE A 221 22.60 4.22 7.83
N TYR A 222 23.56 4.57 8.70
CA TYR A 222 23.29 4.92 10.10
C TYR A 222 22.60 6.27 10.24
N PHE A 223 23.15 7.34 9.63
CA PHE A 223 22.54 8.66 9.69
C PHE A 223 21.18 8.76 8.98
N PRO A 224 20.96 8.16 7.78
CA PRO A 224 19.63 8.02 7.20
C PRO A 224 18.63 7.37 8.14
N MET A 225 19.05 6.33 8.87
CA MET A 225 18.17 5.62 9.79
C MET A 225 17.78 6.45 11.01
N ILE A 226 18.73 7.24 11.59
CA ILE A 226 18.43 8.21 12.64
C ILE A 226 17.43 9.26 12.13
N PHE A 227 17.64 9.79 10.93
CA PHE A 227 16.74 10.78 10.34
C PHE A 227 15.31 10.24 10.20
N ILE A 228 15.15 8.99 9.71
CA ILE A 228 13.84 8.32 9.58
C ILE A 228 13.18 8.21 10.96
N SER A 229 13.89 7.74 11.99
CA SER A 229 13.35 7.59 13.34
C SER A 229 12.92 8.93 13.94
N VAL A 230 13.67 10.00 13.72
CA VAL A 230 13.30 11.35 14.15
C VAL A 230 12.02 11.81 13.44
N MET A 231 11.89 11.58 12.13
CA MET A 231 10.68 11.91 11.37
C MET A 231 9.46 11.12 11.87
N THR A 232 9.62 9.85 12.22
CA THR A 232 8.54 9.03 12.81
C THR A 232 8.14 9.57 14.20
N ILE A 233 9.09 9.98 15.06
CA ILE A 233 8.79 10.62 16.34
C ILE A 233 8.00 11.92 16.13
N LEU A 234 8.41 12.76 15.19
CA LEU A 234 7.68 13.99 14.86
C LEU A 234 6.26 13.68 14.35
N THR A 235 6.09 12.62 13.58
CA THR A 235 4.77 12.14 13.12
C THR A 235 3.89 11.70 14.28
N ILE A 236 4.45 10.99 15.27
CA ILE A 236 3.72 10.60 16.50
C ILE A 236 3.29 11.84 17.28
N VAL A 237 4.21 12.78 17.51
CA VAL A 237 3.91 14.04 18.20
C VAL A 237 2.81 14.81 17.49
N PHE A 238 2.90 14.92 16.16
CA PHE A 238 1.88 15.57 15.35
C PHE A 238 0.52 14.85 15.48
N CYS A 239 0.50 13.52 15.40
CA CYS A 239 -0.72 12.72 15.56
C CYS A 239 -1.35 12.96 16.96
N VAL A 240 -0.56 12.96 18.01
CA VAL A 240 -1.06 13.15 19.38
C VAL A 240 -1.61 14.56 19.61
N LEU A 241 -0.94 15.60 19.08
CA LEU A 241 -1.31 16.99 19.35
C LEU A 241 -2.41 17.53 18.43
N PHE A 242 -2.35 17.20 17.13
CA PHE A 242 -3.17 17.90 16.12
C PHE A 242 -4.28 17.05 15.53
N ILE A 243 -4.25 15.71 15.62
CA ILE A 243 -5.31 14.87 15.08
C ILE A 243 -6.45 14.76 16.09
N PRO A 244 -7.66 15.23 15.76
CA PRO A 244 -8.84 15.05 16.60
C PRO A 244 -9.36 13.61 16.50
N GLU A 245 -10.03 13.12 17.54
CA GLU A 245 -10.78 11.87 17.44
C GLU A 245 -12.05 12.07 16.60
N THR A 246 -12.25 11.22 15.60
CA THR A 246 -13.36 11.35 14.65
C THR A 246 -14.45 10.29 14.88
N SER A 247 -14.11 9.18 15.53
CA SER A 247 -15.08 8.12 15.80
C SER A 247 -16.01 8.48 16.96
N PRO A 248 -17.33 8.37 16.81
CA PRO A 248 -18.23 8.43 17.96
C PRO A 248 -17.94 7.20 18.85
N MET A 249 -17.47 7.41 20.06
CA MET A 249 -17.21 6.35 21.04
C MET A 249 -18.53 5.65 21.42
N GLN A 250 -19.02 4.75 20.59
CA GLN A 250 -20.19 3.93 20.86
C GLN A 250 -19.73 2.58 21.43
N GLY A 251 -20.17 2.27 22.64
CA GLY A 251 -20.05 0.92 23.22
C GLY A 251 -18.87 0.69 24.16
N ARG A 252 -18.64 1.60 25.10
CA ARG A 252 -17.56 1.47 26.12
C ARG A 252 -17.66 0.24 27.04
N ASN A 253 -18.79 -0.49 27.04
CA ASN A 253 -19.08 -1.55 28.02
C ASN A 253 -19.05 -2.99 27.48
N GLU A 254 -18.73 -3.22 26.21
CA GLU A 254 -18.67 -4.59 25.71
C GLU A 254 -17.25 -5.15 25.82
N THR A 255 -17.10 -6.35 26.40
CA THR A 255 -15.83 -7.08 26.53
C THR A 255 -15.22 -7.41 25.17
N PHE A 256 -13.90 -7.38 25.07
CA PHE A 256 -13.17 -7.83 23.88
C PHE A 256 -13.46 -9.32 23.65
N SER A 257 -14.06 -9.66 22.53
CA SER A 257 -14.37 -11.04 22.16
C SER A 257 -13.89 -11.33 20.75
N LEU A 258 -13.35 -12.53 20.51
CA LEU A 258 -12.99 -13.02 19.18
C LEU A 258 -14.18 -12.98 18.18
N VAL A 259 -15.40 -12.87 18.67
CA VAL A 259 -16.60 -12.64 17.85
C VAL A 259 -16.49 -11.39 16.99
N TYR A 260 -15.69 -10.39 17.42
CA TYR A 260 -15.46 -9.17 16.64
C TYR A 260 -14.61 -9.39 15.38
N PHE A 261 -13.72 -10.39 15.39
CA PHE A 261 -13.02 -10.83 14.20
C PHE A 261 -14.00 -11.23 13.09
N PHE A 262 -15.02 -12.01 13.45
CA PHE A 262 -16.07 -12.41 12.51
C PHE A 262 -17.03 -11.28 12.15
N LYS A 263 -17.13 -10.25 12.98
CA LYS A 263 -17.97 -9.07 12.71
C LYS A 263 -17.51 -8.31 11.45
N CYS A 264 -16.20 -8.26 11.20
CA CYS A 264 -15.64 -7.65 9.99
C CYS A 264 -16.06 -8.35 8.70
N PHE A 265 -16.44 -9.63 8.77
CA PHE A 265 -16.90 -10.41 7.61
C PHE A 265 -18.42 -10.66 7.61
N ARG A 266 -19.12 -10.23 8.66
CA ARG A 266 -20.55 -10.48 8.84
C ARG A 266 -21.40 -10.00 7.66
N PHE A 267 -21.09 -8.83 7.09
CA PHE A 267 -21.86 -8.24 5.99
C PHE A 267 -21.61 -8.91 4.64
N TYR A 268 -20.60 -9.78 4.51
CA TYR A 268 -20.38 -10.61 3.33
C TYR A 268 -21.14 -11.95 3.42
N VAL A 269 -21.46 -12.41 4.63
CA VAL A 269 -22.07 -13.74 4.87
C VAL A 269 -23.56 -13.65 5.10
N LEU A 270 -24.03 -12.69 5.91
CA LEU A 270 -25.44 -12.59 6.25
C LEU A 270 -26.30 -12.09 5.10
N PRO A 271 -27.52 -12.66 4.91
CA PRO A 271 -28.49 -12.13 3.97
C PRO A 271 -28.77 -10.67 4.24
N SER A 272 -28.78 -9.86 3.21
CA SER A 272 -29.00 -8.42 3.31
C SER A 272 -29.99 -7.99 2.23
N PRO A 273 -30.90 -7.03 2.52
CA PRO A 273 -31.82 -6.51 1.53
C PRO A 273 -31.09 -5.89 0.34
N GLU A 274 -31.75 -5.83 -0.82
CA GLU A 274 -31.31 -5.12 -2.03
C GLU A 274 -29.97 -5.62 -2.68
N GLY A 275 -29.55 -6.86 -2.40
CA GLY A 275 -28.32 -7.41 -2.99
C GLY A 275 -27.01 -6.78 -2.48
N ARG A 276 -27.03 -6.05 -1.36
CA ARG A 276 -25.86 -5.44 -0.71
C ARG A 276 -24.71 -6.44 -0.53
N ARG A 277 -25.05 -7.66 -0.09
CA ARG A 277 -24.06 -8.74 0.09
C ARG A 277 -23.27 -9.02 -1.17
N TRP A 278 -23.95 -9.23 -2.30
CA TRP A 278 -23.29 -9.52 -3.58
C TRP A 278 -22.38 -8.37 -4.03
N LYS A 279 -22.88 -7.14 -3.94
CA LYS A 279 -22.11 -5.94 -4.33
C LYS A 279 -20.84 -5.78 -3.49
N LEU A 280 -20.93 -5.95 -2.17
CA LEU A 280 -19.76 -5.88 -1.28
C LEU A 280 -18.77 -7.02 -1.54
N THR A 281 -19.25 -8.25 -1.76
CA THR A 281 -18.40 -9.40 -2.02
C THR A 281 -17.68 -9.25 -3.37
N ALA A 282 -18.37 -8.87 -4.43
CA ALA A 282 -17.77 -8.60 -5.74
C ALA A 282 -16.71 -7.48 -5.66
N SER A 283 -17.04 -6.37 -4.97
CA SER A 283 -16.09 -5.26 -4.76
C SER A 283 -14.84 -5.70 -3.98
N LEU A 284 -14.99 -6.57 -2.98
CA LEU A 284 -13.87 -7.13 -2.22
C LEU A 284 -12.96 -7.98 -3.11
N PHE A 285 -13.53 -8.84 -3.96
CA PHE A 285 -12.76 -9.64 -4.92
C PHE A 285 -12.05 -8.77 -5.95
N ILE A 286 -12.70 -7.72 -6.46
CA ILE A 286 -12.08 -6.76 -7.37
C ILE A 286 -10.85 -6.11 -6.73
N LEU A 287 -10.97 -5.64 -5.47
CA LEU A 287 -9.83 -5.06 -4.75
C LEU A 287 -8.71 -6.06 -4.49
N ALA A 288 -9.06 -7.28 -4.04
CA ALA A 288 -8.10 -8.33 -3.75
C ALA A 288 -7.29 -8.74 -4.99
N LEU A 289 -7.96 -8.99 -6.11
CA LEU A 289 -7.32 -9.39 -7.36
C LEU A 289 -6.53 -8.24 -7.99
N SER A 290 -7.07 -7.01 -7.94
CA SER A 290 -6.34 -5.81 -8.41
C SER A 290 -5.11 -5.54 -7.56
N GLY A 291 -5.22 -5.65 -6.24
CA GLY A 291 -4.09 -5.54 -5.30
C GLY A 291 -3.02 -6.59 -5.56
N ALA A 292 -3.42 -7.85 -5.72
CA ALA A 292 -2.52 -8.93 -6.10
C ALA A 292 -1.75 -8.61 -7.39
N ALA A 293 -2.43 -8.19 -8.45
CA ALA A 293 -1.80 -7.95 -9.75
C ALA A 293 -0.99 -6.64 -9.78
N ILE A 294 -1.49 -5.55 -9.20
CA ILE A 294 -0.87 -4.22 -9.32
C ILE A 294 0.21 -4.01 -8.24
N LEU A 295 -0.09 -4.34 -6.97
CA LEU A 295 0.86 -4.17 -5.86
C LEU A 295 1.86 -5.33 -5.80
N GLY A 296 1.43 -6.56 -6.09
CA GLY A 296 2.30 -7.74 -6.14
C GLY A 296 3.35 -7.70 -7.25
N ARG A 297 3.18 -6.83 -8.24
CA ARG A 297 4.10 -6.68 -9.39
C ARG A 297 5.42 -6.02 -9.04
N SER A 298 5.49 -5.19 -8.00
CA SER A 298 6.61 -4.26 -7.77
C SER A 298 7.99 -4.94 -7.74
N SER A 299 8.16 -6.02 -6.99
CA SER A 299 9.43 -6.75 -6.90
C SER A 299 9.81 -7.43 -8.22
N THR A 300 8.84 -8.06 -8.88
CA THR A 300 9.09 -8.76 -10.15
C THR A 300 9.40 -7.79 -11.28
N LEU A 301 8.77 -6.61 -11.30
CA LEU A 301 9.06 -5.57 -12.28
C LEU A 301 10.51 -5.08 -12.16
N THR A 302 10.99 -4.83 -10.94
CA THR A 302 12.37 -4.44 -10.70
C THR A 302 13.34 -5.45 -11.26
N LEU A 303 13.16 -6.75 -10.95
CA LEU A 303 14.01 -7.82 -11.47
C LEU A 303 13.97 -7.93 -13.00
N TYR A 304 12.79 -7.75 -13.60
CA TYR A 304 12.61 -7.77 -15.04
C TYR A 304 13.35 -6.63 -15.75
N LEU A 305 13.34 -5.42 -15.16
CA LEU A 305 14.01 -4.25 -15.74
C LEU A 305 15.53 -4.32 -15.62
N LEU A 306 16.07 -4.95 -14.58
CA LEU A 306 17.51 -5.13 -14.37
C LEU A 306 18.11 -6.18 -15.34
N LYS A 307 17.32 -7.22 -15.69
CA LYS A 307 17.81 -8.32 -16.55
C LYS A 307 17.50 -8.12 -18.04
N SER A 308 18.17 -8.95 -18.87
CA SER A 308 17.86 -9.04 -20.31
C SER A 308 16.37 -9.37 -20.52
N PRO A 309 15.68 -8.71 -21.48
CA PRO A 309 16.22 -7.90 -22.59
C PRO A 309 16.40 -6.41 -22.33
N ILE A 310 15.96 -5.88 -21.18
CA ILE A 310 15.89 -4.43 -20.90
C ILE A 310 17.23 -3.89 -20.39
N CYS A 311 17.88 -4.59 -19.44
CA CYS A 311 19.20 -4.26 -18.88
C CYS A 311 19.34 -2.80 -18.39
N TRP A 312 18.40 -2.34 -17.59
CA TRP A 312 18.51 -1.04 -16.93
C TRP A 312 19.41 -1.13 -15.70
N ASN A 313 20.11 -0.03 -15.38
CA ASN A 313 20.80 0.08 -14.11
C ASN A 313 19.81 0.40 -12.96
N GLU A 314 20.21 0.16 -11.73
CA GLU A 314 19.37 0.35 -10.54
C GLU A 314 18.84 1.79 -10.44
N VAL A 315 19.68 2.79 -10.71
CA VAL A 315 19.28 4.21 -10.65
C VAL A 315 18.18 4.49 -11.67
N LYS A 316 18.27 3.97 -12.89
CA LYS A 316 17.25 4.14 -13.93
C LYS A 316 15.94 3.45 -13.53
N VAL A 317 16.01 2.25 -12.95
CA VAL A 317 14.83 1.53 -12.41
C VAL A 317 14.19 2.33 -11.30
N GLN A 318 14.96 2.86 -10.36
CA GLN A 318 14.45 3.65 -9.24
C GLN A 318 13.80 4.96 -9.69
N ILE A 319 14.42 5.69 -10.62
CA ILE A 319 13.84 6.89 -11.23
C ILE A 319 12.54 6.54 -11.95
N PHE A 320 12.53 5.47 -12.75
CA PHE A 320 11.36 5.03 -13.49
C PHE A 320 10.21 4.67 -12.57
N THR A 321 10.44 3.85 -11.54
CA THR A 321 9.38 3.43 -10.59
C THR A 321 8.83 4.61 -9.80
N SER A 322 9.66 5.58 -9.41
CA SER A 322 9.23 6.80 -8.74
C SER A 322 8.40 7.68 -9.66
N VAL A 323 8.83 7.93 -10.88
CA VAL A 323 8.09 8.72 -11.89
C VAL A 323 6.79 8.02 -12.25
N GLN A 324 6.80 6.71 -12.43
CA GLN A 324 5.60 5.90 -12.69
C GLN A 324 4.58 6.03 -11.56
N THR A 325 5.03 5.89 -10.31
CA THR A 325 4.16 6.00 -9.14
C THR A 325 3.55 7.40 -9.05
N PHE A 326 4.37 8.44 -9.21
CA PHE A 326 3.91 9.82 -9.24
C PHE A 326 2.87 10.06 -10.35
N ALA A 327 3.18 9.65 -11.59
CA ALA A 327 2.29 9.82 -12.73
C ALA A 327 0.96 9.08 -12.54
N ASN A 328 0.98 7.85 -12.06
CA ASN A 328 -0.23 7.05 -11.83
C ASN A 328 -1.17 7.72 -10.82
N TRP A 329 -0.63 8.30 -9.74
CA TRP A 329 -1.47 8.88 -8.70
C TRP A 329 -1.97 10.28 -9.04
N VAL A 330 -1.16 11.10 -9.71
CA VAL A 330 -1.64 12.36 -10.29
C VAL A 330 -2.77 12.07 -11.28
N ALA A 331 -2.56 11.07 -12.13
CA ALA A 331 -3.58 10.62 -13.07
C ALA A 331 -4.82 10.08 -12.38
N ALA A 332 -4.70 9.31 -11.28
CA ALA A 332 -5.85 8.84 -10.53
C ALA A 332 -6.73 10.00 -10.03
N MET A 333 -6.13 11.04 -9.45
CA MET A 333 -6.87 12.23 -9.02
C MET A 333 -7.57 12.92 -10.17
N VAL A 334 -6.88 13.12 -11.30
CA VAL A 334 -7.40 13.78 -12.49
C VAL A 334 -8.47 12.93 -13.15
N VAL A 335 -8.20 11.64 -13.39
CA VAL A 335 -9.12 10.69 -14.04
C VAL A 335 -10.39 10.52 -13.22
N VAL A 336 -10.27 10.29 -11.91
CA VAL A 336 -11.45 10.18 -11.03
C VAL A 336 -12.28 11.46 -11.07
N ARG A 337 -11.64 12.64 -11.01
CA ARG A 337 -12.33 13.91 -11.05
C ARG A 337 -13.06 14.16 -12.38
N ILE A 338 -12.38 13.91 -13.50
CA ILE A 338 -12.94 14.14 -14.85
C ILE A 338 -14.05 13.13 -15.14
N LEU A 339 -13.77 11.84 -14.96
CA LEU A 339 -14.72 10.78 -15.29
C LEU A 339 -15.98 10.84 -14.43
N HIS A 340 -15.89 11.22 -13.16
CA HIS A 340 -17.09 11.42 -12.32
C HIS A 340 -18.04 12.51 -12.80
N VAL A 341 -17.57 13.46 -13.63
CA VAL A 341 -18.45 14.46 -14.24
C VAL A 341 -19.33 13.82 -15.32
N PHE A 342 -18.79 12.89 -16.08
CA PHE A 342 -19.44 12.34 -17.28
C PHE A 342 -20.01 10.93 -17.09
N THR A 343 -19.52 10.16 -16.11
CA THR A 343 -19.82 8.74 -16.00
C THR A 343 -20.17 8.32 -14.58
N GLN A 344 -20.68 7.10 -14.47
CA GLN A 344 -20.96 6.43 -13.18
C GLN A 344 -19.73 5.65 -12.70
N ASP A 345 -19.66 5.34 -11.41
CA ASP A 345 -18.51 4.68 -10.78
C ASP A 345 -18.14 3.34 -11.46
N TYR A 346 -19.12 2.55 -11.88
CA TYR A 346 -18.88 1.27 -12.55
C TYR A 346 -18.15 1.42 -13.90
N VAL A 347 -18.43 2.50 -14.65
CA VAL A 347 -17.73 2.77 -15.92
C VAL A 347 -16.26 3.12 -15.65
N ILE A 348 -15.99 3.89 -14.60
CA ILE A 348 -14.62 4.21 -14.18
C ILE A 348 -13.86 2.94 -13.81
N LEU A 349 -14.52 2.02 -13.11
CA LEU A 349 -13.95 0.73 -12.74
C LEU A 349 -13.60 -0.13 -13.97
N VAL A 350 -14.50 -0.22 -14.94
CA VAL A 350 -14.28 -0.97 -16.19
C VAL A 350 -13.12 -0.37 -17.00
N ILE A 351 -13.08 0.95 -17.16
CA ILE A 351 -11.97 1.65 -17.84
C ILE A 351 -10.64 1.40 -17.12
N GLY A 352 -10.63 1.50 -15.79
CA GLY A 352 -9.44 1.24 -14.99
C GLY A 352 -8.94 -0.20 -15.08
N ALA A 353 -9.84 -1.19 -15.01
CA ALA A 353 -9.52 -2.60 -15.15
C ALA A 353 -8.99 -2.94 -16.56
N LEU A 354 -9.62 -2.40 -17.60
CA LEU A 354 -9.16 -2.56 -18.98
C LEU A 354 -7.76 -1.95 -19.19
N SER A 355 -7.53 -0.76 -18.66
CA SER A 355 -6.22 -0.08 -18.69
C SER A 355 -5.15 -0.93 -17.99
N ALA A 356 -5.44 -1.47 -16.80
CA ALA A 356 -4.52 -2.33 -16.06
C ALA A 356 -4.18 -3.62 -16.78
N ALA A 357 -5.18 -4.29 -17.36
CA ALA A 357 -5.00 -5.53 -18.12
C ALA A 357 -4.16 -5.27 -19.38
N SER A 358 -4.51 -4.25 -20.16
CA SER A 358 -3.78 -3.86 -21.39
C SER A 358 -2.32 -3.51 -21.10
N ALA A 359 -2.06 -2.75 -20.02
CA ALA A 359 -0.73 -2.40 -19.60
C ALA A 359 0.10 -3.66 -19.22
N SER A 360 -0.49 -4.59 -18.47
CA SER A 360 0.20 -5.82 -18.09
C SER A 360 0.54 -6.70 -19.30
N LEU A 361 -0.38 -6.80 -20.26
CA LEU A 361 -0.12 -7.50 -21.53
C LEU A 361 0.98 -6.83 -22.34
N LEU A 362 0.99 -5.49 -22.42
CA LEU A 362 2.04 -4.76 -23.11
C LEU A 362 3.42 -5.00 -22.48
N LEU A 363 3.48 -5.03 -21.15
CA LEU A 363 4.73 -5.32 -20.43
C LEU A 363 5.21 -6.75 -20.65
N ALA A 364 4.28 -7.72 -20.81
CA ALA A 364 4.64 -9.11 -21.13
C ALA A 364 5.46 -9.24 -22.41
N PHE A 365 5.20 -8.39 -23.40
CA PHE A 365 5.89 -8.38 -24.70
C PHE A 365 6.94 -7.28 -24.82
N ALA A 366 7.28 -6.57 -23.72
CA ALA A 366 8.21 -5.46 -23.76
C ALA A 366 9.65 -5.97 -23.90
N THR A 367 10.27 -5.66 -25.03
CA THR A 367 11.69 -5.97 -25.36
C THR A 367 12.54 -4.71 -25.55
N LYS A 368 11.92 -3.52 -25.51
CA LYS A 368 12.55 -2.22 -25.73
C LYS A 368 12.09 -1.22 -24.66
N ASP A 369 12.95 -0.26 -24.36
CA ASP A 369 12.65 0.84 -23.43
C ASP A 369 11.35 1.57 -23.76
N SER A 370 11.09 1.81 -25.05
CA SER A 370 9.88 2.51 -25.50
C SER A 370 8.58 1.79 -25.08
N LEU A 371 8.57 0.46 -25.06
CA LEU A 371 7.41 -0.32 -24.62
C LEU A 371 7.23 -0.24 -23.09
N VAL A 372 8.32 -0.14 -22.33
CA VAL A 372 8.27 0.06 -20.88
C VAL A 372 7.71 1.43 -20.54
N TYR A 373 8.06 2.48 -21.28
CA TYR A 373 7.44 3.80 -21.07
C TYR A 373 5.98 3.83 -21.52
N LEU A 374 5.65 3.17 -22.63
CA LEU A 374 4.28 3.05 -23.13
C LEU A 374 3.37 2.32 -22.14
N PHE A 375 3.89 1.31 -21.41
CA PHE A 375 3.19 0.66 -20.33
C PHE A 375 2.64 1.63 -19.27
N VAL A 376 3.39 2.67 -18.91
CA VAL A 376 2.95 3.69 -17.93
C VAL A 376 1.76 4.48 -18.48
N ILE A 377 1.82 4.87 -19.76
CA ILE A 377 0.77 5.64 -20.42
C ILE A 377 -0.52 4.82 -20.54
N VAL A 378 -0.41 3.58 -21.01
CA VAL A 378 -1.56 2.67 -21.16
C VAL A 378 -2.18 2.33 -19.81
N GLY A 379 -1.34 2.17 -18.76
CA GLY A 379 -1.78 1.82 -17.41
C GLY A 379 -2.30 3.00 -16.57
N ILE A 380 -2.34 4.21 -17.10
CA ILE A 380 -2.57 5.43 -16.32
C ILE A 380 -3.94 5.45 -15.61
N CYS A 381 -4.98 4.89 -16.23
CA CYS A 381 -6.33 4.84 -15.64
C CYS A 381 -6.47 3.76 -14.57
N SER A 382 -5.52 2.81 -14.47
CA SER A 382 -5.58 1.70 -13.50
C SER A 382 -5.59 2.18 -12.04
N ALA A 383 -4.96 3.31 -11.76
CA ALA A 383 -4.88 3.88 -10.42
C ALA A 383 -6.25 4.35 -9.88
N ALA A 384 -7.26 4.56 -10.75
CA ALA A 384 -8.61 4.93 -10.35
C ALA A 384 -9.42 3.76 -9.76
N VAL A 385 -9.00 2.50 -9.94
CA VAL A 385 -9.72 1.31 -9.47
C VAL A 385 -9.88 1.31 -7.95
N PHE A 386 -8.78 1.48 -7.21
CA PHE A 386 -8.78 1.39 -5.75
C PHE A 386 -9.70 2.42 -5.07
N PRO A 387 -9.56 3.73 -5.31
CA PRO A 387 -10.38 4.73 -4.65
C PRO A 387 -11.85 4.63 -5.06
N THR A 388 -12.14 4.25 -6.31
CA THR A 388 -13.51 4.11 -6.80
C THR A 388 -14.22 2.95 -6.09
N VAL A 389 -13.60 1.77 -6.03
CA VAL A 389 -14.21 0.60 -5.37
C VAL A 389 -14.36 0.82 -3.87
N ARG A 390 -13.35 1.38 -3.18
CA ARG A 390 -13.45 1.72 -1.75
C ARG A 390 -14.58 2.71 -1.48
N ALA A 391 -14.77 3.71 -2.33
CA ALA A 391 -15.87 4.66 -2.21
C ALA A 391 -17.24 4.00 -2.44
N MET A 392 -17.36 3.08 -3.43
CA MET A 392 -18.57 2.30 -3.68
C MET A 392 -18.94 1.44 -2.46
N MET A 393 -17.99 0.73 -1.87
CA MET A 393 -18.19 -0.08 -0.67
C MET A 393 -18.58 0.77 0.54
N SER A 394 -17.88 1.89 0.77
CA SER A 394 -18.14 2.82 1.86
C SER A 394 -19.54 3.42 1.85
N ARG A 395 -20.12 3.63 0.66
CA ARG A 395 -21.52 4.13 0.53
C ARG A 395 -22.56 3.10 0.96
N GLN A 396 -22.24 1.81 0.91
CA GLN A 396 -23.15 0.72 1.27
C GLN A 396 -23.10 0.40 2.77
N CYS A 397 -22.21 1.02 3.55
CA CYS A 397 -22.03 0.77 4.96
C CYS A 397 -22.36 2.00 5.81
N THR A 398 -22.89 1.75 7.01
CA THR A 398 -23.18 2.80 8.00
C THR A 398 -21.88 3.35 8.59
N ALA A 399 -21.92 4.53 9.21
CA ALA A 399 -20.77 5.12 9.89
C ALA A 399 -20.14 4.18 10.94
N ALA A 400 -20.97 3.43 11.66
CA ALA A 400 -20.52 2.46 12.66
C ALA A 400 -19.86 1.21 12.07
N GLU A 401 -20.05 0.93 10.78
CA GLU A 401 -19.49 -0.24 10.08
C GLU A 401 -18.20 0.10 9.30
N GLN A 402 -17.83 1.39 9.17
CA GLN A 402 -16.69 1.82 8.32
C GLN A 402 -15.36 1.21 8.75
N GLY A 403 -15.09 1.14 10.07
CA GLY A 403 -13.86 0.53 10.57
C GLY A 403 -13.75 -0.95 10.24
N SER A 404 -14.84 -1.69 10.47
CA SER A 404 -14.91 -3.12 10.13
C SER A 404 -14.80 -3.37 8.61
N LEU A 405 -15.41 -2.49 7.80
CA LEU A 405 -15.30 -2.54 6.34
C LEU A 405 -13.86 -2.37 5.89
N PHE A 406 -13.21 -1.26 6.27
CA PHE A 406 -11.85 -0.99 5.82
C PHE A 406 -10.83 -1.99 6.39
N ALA A 407 -11.07 -2.54 7.60
CA ALA A 407 -10.25 -3.61 8.15
C ALA A 407 -10.35 -4.90 7.31
N SER A 408 -11.56 -5.31 6.91
CA SER A 408 -11.75 -6.49 6.06
C SER A 408 -11.11 -6.29 4.68
N VAL A 409 -11.28 -5.12 4.07
CA VAL A 409 -10.68 -4.76 2.78
C VAL A 409 -9.16 -4.81 2.87
N ALA A 410 -8.55 -4.12 3.84
CA ALA A 410 -7.10 -4.07 4.01
C ALA A 410 -6.51 -5.47 4.27
N SER A 411 -7.17 -6.28 5.12
CA SER A 411 -6.68 -7.62 5.44
C SER A 411 -6.71 -8.56 4.23
N VAL A 412 -7.80 -8.54 3.47
CA VAL A 412 -7.93 -9.38 2.27
C VAL A 412 -6.98 -8.90 1.18
N GLU A 413 -6.87 -7.61 0.95
CA GLU A 413 -5.97 -7.01 -0.04
C GLU A 413 -4.50 -7.37 0.27
N LEU A 414 -4.06 -7.26 1.52
CA LEU A 414 -2.71 -7.63 1.94
C LEU A 414 -2.45 -9.13 1.84
N LEU A 415 -3.43 -9.95 2.22
CA LEU A 415 -3.31 -11.41 2.11
C LEU A 415 -3.10 -11.83 0.65
N PHE A 416 -3.93 -11.34 -0.26
CA PHE A 416 -3.81 -11.62 -1.69
C PHE A 416 -2.50 -11.06 -2.28
N THR A 417 -2.08 -9.86 -1.85
CA THR A 417 -0.81 -9.26 -2.28
C THR A 417 0.39 -10.08 -1.81
N ALA A 418 0.39 -10.57 -0.56
CA ALA A 418 1.47 -11.41 -0.03
C ALA A 418 1.61 -12.71 -0.81
N PHE A 419 0.51 -13.42 -1.05
CA PHE A 419 0.54 -14.64 -1.87
C PHE A 419 0.92 -14.37 -3.32
N ALA A 420 0.48 -13.24 -3.89
CA ALA A 420 0.82 -12.84 -5.24
C ALA A 420 2.34 -12.58 -5.38
N GLN A 421 2.97 -11.91 -4.43
CA GLN A 421 4.43 -11.70 -4.44
C GLN A 421 5.20 -13.02 -4.48
N LEU A 422 4.82 -14.00 -3.65
CA LEU A 422 5.42 -15.34 -3.67
C LEU A 422 5.18 -16.06 -5.00
N THR A 423 3.94 -16.04 -5.47
CA THR A 423 3.55 -16.72 -6.72
C THR A 423 4.27 -16.12 -7.92
N TYR A 424 4.24 -14.79 -8.05
CA TYR A 424 4.87 -14.09 -9.17
C TYR A 424 6.39 -14.20 -9.14
N GLY A 425 7.01 -14.16 -7.96
CA GLY A 425 8.43 -14.40 -7.79
C GLY A 425 8.83 -15.82 -8.19
N GLY A 426 8.04 -16.82 -7.78
CA GLY A 426 8.23 -18.23 -8.17
C GLY A 426 8.05 -18.47 -9.68
N VAL A 427 7.01 -17.90 -10.27
CA VAL A 427 6.76 -17.98 -11.73
C VAL A 427 7.90 -17.30 -12.49
N TYR A 428 8.33 -16.12 -12.06
CA TYR A 428 9.42 -15.40 -12.71
C TYR A 428 10.71 -16.20 -12.66
N LYS A 429 11.10 -16.76 -11.50
CA LYS A 429 12.25 -17.64 -11.35
C LYS A 429 12.20 -18.84 -12.30
N ALA A 430 11.03 -19.47 -12.43
CA ALA A 430 10.85 -20.63 -13.32
C ALA A 430 10.86 -20.28 -14.82
N SER A 431 10.44 -19.07 -15.17
CA SER A 431 10.25 -18.66 -16.59
C SER A 431 11.34 -17.76 -17.13
N VAL A 432 12.23 -17.21 -16.30
CA VAL A 432 13.23 -16.22 -16.69
C VAL A 432 14.18 -16.73 -17.78
N SER A 433 14.42 -18.05 -17.85
CA SER A 433 15.32 -18.68 -18.83
C SER A 433 14.71 -18.80 -20.24
N PHE A 434 13.38 -18.90 -20.36
CA PHE A 434 12.72 -19.10 -21.65
C PHE A 434 11.76 -17.97 -22.03
N TYR A 435 11.02 -17.39 -21.08
CA TYR A 435 10.11 -16.26 -21.32
C TYR A 435 9.92 -15.39 -20.08
N PRO A 436 10.76 -14.37 -19.86
CA PRO A 436 10.67 -13.51 -18.68
C PRO A 436 9.33 -12.75 -18.54
N GLY A 437 8.63 -12.51 -19.66
CA GLY A 437 7.34 -11.82 -19.71
C GLY A 437 6.14 -12.64 -19.22
N LEU A 438 6.28 -13.96 -19.01
CA LEU A 438 5.19 -14.87 -18.63
C LEU A 438 4.42 -14.40 -17.39
N VAL A 439 5.15 -13.90 -16.40
CA VAL A 439 4.55 -13.41 -15.16
C VAL A 439 3.57 -12.26 -15.39
N PHE A 440 3.89 -11.34 -16.29
CA PHE A 440 3.01 -10.21 -16.64
C PHE A 440 1.80 -10.64 -17.47
N LEU A 441 1.93 -11.73 -18.23
CA LEU A 441 0.81 -12.35 -18.96
C LEU A 441 -0.19 -12.95 -17.96
N ILE A 442 0.28 -13.63 -16.91
CA ILE A 442 -0.56 -14.15 -15.83
C ILE A 442 -1.25 -13.00 -15.08
N MET A 443 -0.51 -11.92 -14.73
CA MET A 443 -1.10 -10.73 -14.11
C MET A 443 -2.19 -10.10 -15.00
N GLY A 444 -1.95 -10.01 -16.31
CA GLY A 444 -2.94 -9.56 -17.30
C GLY A 444 -4.20 -10.43 -17.29
N GLY A 445 -4.05 -11.75 -17.18
CA GLY A 445 -5.16 -12.70 -17.06
C GLY A 445 -5.99 -12.49 -15.78
N VAL A 446 -5.33 -12.27 -14.64
CA VAL A 446 -6.00 -11.93 -13.36
C VAL A 446 -6.79 -10.61 -13.49
N LEU A 447 -6.21 -9.60 -14.11
CA LEU A 447 -6.88 -8.30 -14.33
C LEU A 447 -8.02 -8.41 -15.36
N PHE A 448 -7.95 -9.34 -16.30
CA PHE A 448 -9.07 -9.64 -17.18
C PHE A 448 -10.25 -10.29 -16.45
N ILE A 449 -9.98 -11.12 -15.43
CA ILE A 449 -11.04 -11.62 -14.52
C ILE A 449 -11.67 -10.46 -13.75
N VAL A 450 -10.87 -9.51 -13.27
CA VAL A 450 -11.39 -8.28 -12.62
C VAL A 450 -12.31 -7.52 -13.57
N LEU A 451 -11.93 -7.37 -14.85
CA LEU A 451 -12.76 -6.74 -15.86
C LEU A 451 -14.11 -7.45 -16.02
N ILE A 452 -14.13 -8.79 -16.08
CA ILE A 452 -15.36 -9.58 -16.19
C ILE A 452 -16.27 -9.39 -14.97
N ILE A 453 -15.70 -9.35 -13.75
CA ILE A 453 -16.47 -9.16 -12.51
C ILE A 453 -17.05 -7.73 -12.44
N SER A 454 -16.40 -6.75 -13.07
CA SER A 454 -16.83 -5.35 -13.06
C SER A 454 -17.89 -5.00 -14.12
N LEU A 455 -18.12 -5.88 -15.09
CA LEU A 455 -19.21 -5.80 -16.07
C LEU A 455 -20.52 -6.37 -15.52
#